data_099b0e183ed47fb96af1542363a52ba8
#
_entry.id   099b0e183ed47fb96af1542363a52ba8
#
_cell.length_a   1.000
_cell.length_b   1.000
_cell.length_c   1.000
_cell.angle_alpha   90.00
_cell.angle_beta   90.00
_cell.angle_gamma   90.00
#
_symmetry.space_group_name_H-M   'P 1'
#
loop_
_entity.id
_entity.type
_entity.pdbx_description
1 polymer ?
#
loop_
_entity_poly.entity_id
_entity_poly.type
_entity_poly.pdbx_seq_one_letter_code
_entity_poly.pdbx_strand_id
1 'polypeptide(L)'
;MKKLFLSVAADEGMWLLPLLKQQKFAEMQALGLRLSDQEVYSAEAPSLKDAVVRFGGGCTGEMISPDGLVLTNHHCGYSSIQRHSTLEHDYLTDGFWAMSRDKELPNPGLTVTFIDKIDDVTDYVRTELKKITDPNSMEFLSAKYLNGLAKAKVGEKFLQDNPGTEVEIKAFYGGNKYYMFTKKVYSDVRLVGAPPSSIGKFGADTDNWMWPRHTGDFSLFRVYADANGNPAPYSETNVPL
;
A
#
# COMPACT_ATOMS: atom_id res chain seq x y z
N MET A 1 -2.94 -39.12 -30.91
CA MET A 1 -3.18 -37.79 -30.31
C MET A 1 -2.38 -37.64 -29.02
N LYS A 2 -1.27 -36.88 -29.03
CA LYS A 2 -0.52 -36.55 -27.83
C LYS A 2 -1.32 -35.48 -27.06
N LYS A 3 -1.83 -35.81 -25.89
CA LYS A 3 -2.39 -34.82 -24.96
C LYS A 3 -1.25 -33.93 -24.53
N LEU A 4 -1.24 -32.70 -25.00
CA LEU A 4 -0.38 -31.63 -24.45
C LEU A 4 -0.95 -31.24 -23.09
N PHE A 5 -0.37 -31.78 -22.04
CA PHE A 5 -0.59 -31.23 -20.70
C PHE A 5 0.18 -29.93 -20.64
N LEU A 6 -0.49 -28.81 -20.84
CA LEU A 6 -0.01 -27.52 -20.40
C LEU A 6 -0.07 -27.54 -18.87
N SER A 7 1.05 -27.89 -18.23
CA SER A 7 1.22 -27.55 -16.82
C SER A 7 1.40 -26.04 -16.76
N VAL A 8 0.37 -25.31 -16.37
CA VAL A 8 0.54 -23.93 -15.94
C VAL A 8 1.26 -24.04 -14.59
N ALA A 9 2.59 -23.95 -14.61
CA ALA A 9 3.35 -23.73 -13.41
C ALA A 9 3.06 -22.28 -12.99
N ALA A 10 2.36 -22.09 -11.88
CA ALA A 10 2.24 -20.77 -11.27
C ALA A 10 3.63 -20.35 -10.77
N ASP A 11 4.04 -19.13 -11.08
CA ASP A 11 5.24 -18.55 -10.51
C ASP A 11 5.02 -18.36 -9.01
N GLU A 12 5.81 -19.05 -8.20
CA GLU A 12 5.73 -18.98 -6.76
C GLU A 12 6.76 -18.00 -6.19
N GLY A 13 6.39 -17.34 -5.11
CA GLY A 13 7.27 -16.49 -4.33
C GLY A 13 6.81 -15.02 -4.25
N MET A 14 7.39 -14.33 -3.28
CA MET A 14 7.25 -12.88 -3.13
C MET A 14 8.60 -12.24 -3.42
N TRP A 15 8.66 -11.45 -4.48
CA TRP A 15 9.90 -10.87 -4.97
C TRP A 15 10.05 -9.45 -4.45
N LEU A 16 11.22 -9.14 -3.86
CA LEU A 16 11.52 -7.77 -3.43
C LEU A 16 11.77 -6.90 -4.66
N LEU A 17 11.06 -5.79 -4.75
CA LEU A 17 11.13 -4.86 -5.89
C LEU A 17 12.57 -4.44 -6.25
N PRO A 18 13.46 -4.06 -5.30
CA PRO A 18 14.84 -3.72 -5.61
C PRO A 18 15.67 -4.87 -6.22
N LEU A 19 15.26 -6.11 -6.00
CA LEU A 19 15.94 -7.30 -6.52
C LEU A 19 15.30 -7.87 -7.78
N LEU A 20 14.13 -7.37 -8.17
CA LEU A 20 13.31 -7.91 -9.26
C LEU A 20 14.10 -7.96 -10.59
N LYS A 21 14.86 -6.90 -10.88
CA LYS A 21 15.70 -6.81 -12.07
C LYS A 21 16.65 -8.01 -12.21
N GLN A 22 17.25 -8.42 -11.11
CA GLN A 22 18.25 -9.49 -11.10
C GLN A 22 17.64 -10.88 -11.03
N GLN A 23 16.47 -11.00 -10.41
CA GLN A 23 15.89 -12.30 -10.05
C GLN A 23 14.84 -12.79 -11.06
N LYS A 24 13.98 -11.90 -11.57
CA LYS A 24 12.81 -12.29 -12.33
C LYS A 24 12.54 -11.49 -13.61
N PHE A 25 13.21 -10.38 -13.80
CA PHE A 25 12.85 -9.46 -14.89
C PHE A 25 12.94 -10.10 -16.28
N ALA A 26 13.97 -10.93 -16.53
CA ALA A 26 14.10 -11.64 -17.79
C ALA A 26 12.96 -12.63 -18.05
N GLU A 27 12.47 -13.32 -17.02
CA GLU A 27 11.30 -14.21 -17.13
C GLU A 27 10.02 -13.40 -17.41
N MET A 28 9.83 -12.28 -16.73
CA MET A 28 8.69 -11.38 -16.95
C MET A 28 8.66 -10.86 -18.39
N GLN A 29 9.82 -10.49 -18.95
CA GLN A 29 9.93 -10.10 -20.38
C GLN A 29 9.61 -11.26 -21.31
N ALA A 30 10.08 -12.47 -21.01
CA ALA A 30 9.77 -13.66 -21.82
C ALA A 30 8.25 -13.99 -21.80
N LEU A 31 7.55 -13.65 -20.72
CA LEU A 31 6.09 -13.76 -20.60
C LEU A 31 5.34 -12.59 -21.24
N GLY A 32 6.04 -11.59 -21.78
CA GLY A 32 5.44 -10.50 -22.55
C GLY A 32 5.45 -9.14 -21.85
N LEU A 33 6.12 -8.98 -20.70
CA LEU A 33 6.31 -7.66 -20.09
C LEU A 33 7.07 -6.75 -21.03
N ARG A 34 6.52 -5.56 -21.32
CA ARG A 34 7.13 -4.56 -22.20
C ARG A 34 7.72 -3.37 -21.46
N LEU A 35 7.39 -3.24 -20.17
CA LEU A 35 7.97 -2.19 -19.33
C LEU A 35 9.45 -2.47 -19.08
N SER A 36 10.24 -1.42 -18.94
CA SER A 36 11.61 -1.51 -18.45
C SER A 36 11.63 -1.81 -16.94
N ASP A 37 12.76 -2.22 -16.42
CA ASP A 37 12.95 -2.43 -14.98
C ASP A 37 12.73 -1.15 -14.18
N GLN A 38 13.12 0.01 -14.72
CA GLN A 38 12.90 1.31 -14.08
C GLN A 38 11.43 1.74 -14.08
N GLU A 39 10.66 1.40 -15.12
CA GLU A 39 9.22 1.66 -15.15
C GLU A 39 8.45 0.76 -14.18
N VAL A 40 8.95 -0.44 -13.86
CA VAL A 40 8.36 -1.32 -12.84
C VAL A 40 8.72 -0.84 -11.44
N TYR A 41 10.00 -0.57 -11.19
CA TYR A 41 10.51 -0.07 -9.92
C TYR A 41 11.66 0.89 -10.12
N SER A 42 11.49 2.11 -9.61
CA SER A 42 12.56 3.10 -9.45
C SER A 42 12.50 3.70 -8.03
N ALA A 43 13.69 3.93 -7.44
CA ALA A 43 13.83 4.70 -6.21
C ALA A 43 13.96 6.21 -6.50
N GLU A 44 14.23 6.60 -7.74
CA GLU A 44 14.61 7.96 -8.13
C GLU A 44 13.57 8.64 -9.04
N ALA A 45 12.69 7.85 -9.65
CA ALA A 45 11.70 8.34 -10.62
C ALA A 45 10.34 7.65 -10.43
N PRO A 46 9.25 8.27 -10.91
CA PRO A 46 7.95 7.62 -10.93
C PRO A 46 7.99 6.28 -11.65
N SER A 47 7.35 5.28 -11.06
CA SER A 47 7.31 3.92 -11.56
C SER A 47 6.00 3.24 -11.16
N LEU A 48 5.75 2.03 -11.65
CA LEU A 48 4.54 1.27 -11.34
C LEU A 48 4.34 1.05 -9.81
N LYS A 49 5.44 1.03 -9.02
CA LYS A 49 5.34 0.95 -7.56
C LYS A 49 4.49 2.06 -6.94
N ASP A 50 4.48 3.25 -7.56
CA ASP A 50 3.76 4.42 -7.03
C ASP A 50 2.24 4.33 -7.25
N ALA A 51 1.82 3.44 -8.15
CA ALA A 51 0.41 3.14 -8.34
C ALA A 51 -0.17 2.21 -7.27
N VAL A 52 0.66 1.48 -6.53
CA VAL A 52 0.22 0.51 -5.52
C VAL A 52 0.47 1.06 -4.13
N VAL A 53 -0.59 1.16 -3.33
CA VAL A 53 -0.54 1.77 -2.01
C VAL A 53 -1.07 0.82 -0.93
N ARG A 54 -0.61 1.01 0.31
CA ARG A 54 -1.26 0.40 1.47
C ARG A 54 -2.44 1.29 1.87
N PHE A 55 -3.62 0.69 1.90
CA PHE A 55 -4.86 1.33 2.30
C PHE A 55 -5.22 0.93 3.74
N GLY A 56 -5.30 1.92 4.63
CA GLY A 56 -5.55 1.68 6.05
C GLY A 56 -4.52 0.76 6.70
N GLY A 57 -4.98 -0.10 7.60
CA GLY A 57 -4.13 -0.98 8.41
C GLY A 57 -3.54 -2.19 7.70
N GLY A 58 -4.13 -2.65 6.58
CA GLY A 58 -3.71 -3.92 5.97
C GLY A 58 -4.23 -4.22 4.57
N CYS A 59 -5.02 -3.32 3.99
CA CYS A 59 -5.49 -3.48 2.61
C CYS A 59 -4.50 -2.89 1.61
N THR A 60 -4.64 -3.30 0.36
CA THR A 60 -3.98 -2.70 -0.80
C THR A 60 -5.00 -1.84 -1.56
N GLY A 61 -4.54 -0.78 -2.17
CA GLY A 61 -5.31 0.03 -3.11
C GLY A 61 -4.44 0.43 -4.29
N GLU A 62 -5.09 0.84 -5.38
CA GLU A 62 -4.44 1.26 -6.62
C GLU A 62 -4.81 2.71 -6.94
N MET A 63 -3.79 3.51 -7.22
CA MET A 63 -3.98 4.86 -7.75
C MET A 63 -4.40 4.75 -9.21
N ILE A 64 -5.64 5.17 -9.52
CA ILE A 64 -6.23 4.99 -10.86
C ILE A 64 -6.47 6.31 -11.61
N SER A 65 -6.06 7.43 -11.02
CA SER A 65 -6.14 8.73 -11.70
C SER A 65 -5.03 9.68 -11.25
N PRO A 66 -4.71 10.69 -12.06
CA PRO A 66 -3.78 11.76 -11.68
C PRO A 66 -4.35 12.71 -10.61
N ASP A 67 -5.62 12.57 -10.25
CA ASP A 67 -6.31 13.37 -9.24
C ASP A 67 -6.52 12.58 -7.93
N GLY A 68 -5.59 11.75 -7.54
CA GLY A 68 -5.58 11.06 -6.24
C GLY A 68 -6.65 9.99 -6.04
N LEU A 69 -7.34 9.53 -7.10
CA LEU A 69 -8.39 8.52 -6.96
C LEU A 69 -7.79 7.14 -6.70
N VAL A 70 -8.25 6.49 -5.64
CA VAL A 70 -7.82 5.15 -5.20
C VAL A 70 -8.97 4.17 -5.38
N LEU A 71 -8.68 3.05 -6.03
CA LEU A 71 -9.53 1.87 -6.08
C LEU A 71 -9.06 0.89 -5.00
N THR A 72 -9.99 0.35 -4.23
CA THR A 72 -9.73 -0.75 -3.28
C THR A 72 -10.97 -1.63 -3.15
N ASN A 73 -10.91 -2.69 -2.35
CA ASN A 73 -12.05 -3.55 -2.13
C ASN A 73 -13.15 -2.88 -1.31
N HIS A 74 -14.41 -3.29 -1.52
CA HIS A 74 -15.56 -2.86 -0.71
C HIS A 74 -15.35 -3.22 0.76
N HIS A 75 -14.90 -4.44 1.04
CA HIS A 75 -14.65 -4.87 2.42
C HIS A 75 -13.53 -4.06 3.10
N CYS A 76 -12.56 -3.52 2.35
CA CYS A 76 -11.54 -2.61 2.88
C CYS A 76 -12.12 -1.23 3.23
N GLY A 77 -13.11 -0.77 2.46
CA GLY A 77 -13.83 0.47 2.69
C GLY A 77 -15.01 0.35 3.67
N TYR A 78 -15.38 -0.87 4.07
CA TYR A 78 -16.63 -1.15 4.82
C TYR A 78 -16.80 -0.27 6.06
N SER A 79 -15.78 -0.17 6.90
CA SER A 79 -15.84 0.64 8.12
C SER A 79 -16.05 2.14 7.83
N SER A 80 -15.52 2.64 6.71
CA SER A 80 -15.72 4.01 6.26
C SER A 80 -17.15 4.22 5.78
N ILE A 81 -17.67 3.31 4.96
CA ILE A 81 -19.06 3.34 4.48
C ILE A 81 -20.04 3.29 5.65
N GLN A 82 -19.80 2.37 6.59
CA GLN A 82 -20.63 2.22 7.79
C GLN A 82 -20.63 3.46 8.67
N ARG A 83 -19.47 4.11 8.86
CA ARG A 83 -19.34 5.31 9.69
C ARG A 83 -20.19 6.47 9.17
N HIS A 84 -20.35 6.56 7.87
CA HIS A 84 -21.15 7.59 7.22
C HIS A 84 -22.62 7.20 7.02
N SER A 85 -22.97 5.93 7.25
CA SER A 85 -24.36 5.48 7.19
C SER A 85 -25.16 5.96 8.39
N THR A 86 -26.37 6.44 8.13
CA THR A 86 -27.36 6.88 9.13
C THR A 86 -28.69 6.20 8.87
N LEU A 87 -29.67 6.41 9.74
CA LEU A 87 -31.05 5.92 9.52
C LEU A 87 -31.71 6.57 8.29
N GLU A 88 -31.29 7.78 7.92
CA GLU A 88 -31.81 8.52 6.76
C GLU A 88 -31.04 8.20 5.48
N HIS A 89 -29.78 7.79 5.62
CA HIS A 89 -28.88 7.49 4.50
C HIS A 89 -28.08 6.22 4.81
N ASP A 90 -28.67 5.07 4.48
CA ASP A 90 -27.99 3.77 4.67
C ASP A 90 -27.07 3.45 3.48
N TYR A 91 -25.87 4.00 3.49
CA TYR A 91 -24.88 3.78 2.41
C TYR A 91 -24.41 2.33 2.28
N LEU A 92 -24.58 1.50 3.31
CA LEU A 92 -24.32 0.06 3.19
C LEU A 92 -25.37 -0.64 2.34
N THR A 93 -26.64 -0.22 2.46
CA THR A 93 -27.78 -0.80 1.72
C THR A 93 -27.93 -0.17 0.34
N ASP A 94 -27.79 1.17 0.23
CA ASP A 94 -28.11 1.91 -0.99
C ASP A 94 -26.86 2.19 -1.85
N GLY A 95 -25.66 2.02 -1.29
CA GLY A 95 -24.42 2.50 -1.88
C GLY A 95 -24.24 4.00 -1.68
N PHE A 96 -23.06 4.50 -2.09
CA PHE A 96 -22.73 5.92 -2.04
C PHE A 96 -21.94 6.34 -3.27
N TRP A 97 -22.29 7.51 -3.83
CA TRP A 97 -21.55 8.11 -4.94
C TRP A 97 -21.48 9.62 -4.75
N ALA A 98 -20.30 10.17 -4.53
CA ALA A 98 -20.05 11.60 -4.52
C ALA A 98 -20.12 12.14 -5.96
N MET A 99 -21.14 12.94 -6.27
CA MET A 99 -21.32 13.51 -7.62
C MET A 99 -20.40 14.71 -7.87
N SER A 100 -19.71 15.19 -6.84
CA SER A 100 -18.74 16.30 -6.91
C SER A 100 -17.77 16.19 -5.73
N ARG A 101 -16.62 16.87 -5.81
CA ARG A 101 -15.56 16.80 -4.79
C ARG A 101 -16.00 17.30 -3.41
N ASP A 102 -16.88 18.29 -3.36
CA ASP A 102 -17.46 18.81 -2.12
C ASP A 102 -18.41 17.82 -1.42
N LYS A 103 -18.80 16.76 -2.10
CA LYS A 103 -19.63 15.66 -1.55
C LYS A 103 -18.82 14.45 -1.10
N GLU A 104 -17.51 14.44 -1.35
CA GLU A 104 -16.65 13.37 -0.87
C GLU A 104 -16.54 13.40 0.66
N LEU A 105 -16.65 12.23 1.29
CA LEU A 105 -16.80 12.13 2.75
C LEU A 105 -15.45 11.86 3.44
N PRO A 106 -14.97 12.75 4.32
CA PRO A 106 -13.69 12.59 4.99
C PRO A 106 -13.71 11.41 5.99
N ASN A 107 -12.59 10.69 6.08
CA ASN A 107 -12.45 9.53 6.96
C ASN A 107 -11.32 9.74 7.98
N PRO A 108 -11.57 10.41 9.10
CA PRO A 108 -10.56 10.59 10.16
C PRO A 108 -9.99 9.26 10.63
N GLY A 109 -8.66 9.16 10.65
CA GLY A 109 -7.92 7.97 11.04
C GLY A 109 -7.67 6.97 9.91
N LEU A 110 -8.25 7.13 8.72
CA LEU A 110 -7.89 6.37 7.54
C LEU A 110 -6.64 6.98 6.91
N THR A 111 -5.71 6.14 6.48
CA THR A 111 -4.48 6.57 5.82
C THR A 111 -4.25 5.82 4.52
N VAL A 112 -3.59 6.49 3.59
CA VAL A 112 -3.01 5.86 2.39
C VAL A 112 -1.50 6.05 2.43
N THR A 113 -0.77 4.94 2.32
CA THR A 113 0.68 4.92 2.47
C THR A 113 1.34 4.50 1.16
N PHE A 114 2.22 5.35 0.66
CA PHE A 114 3.07 5.08 -0.50
C PHE A 114 4.43 4.58 -0.02
N ILE A 115 5.02 3.62 -0.74
CA ILE A 115 6.43 3.26 -0.57
C ILE A 115 7.23 4.20 -1.47
N ASP A 116 7.95 5.13 -0.86
CA ASP A 116 8.81 6.06 -1.57
C ASP A 116 10.10 5.36 -2.01
N LYS A 117 10.80 4.73 -1.05
CA LYS A 117 12.10 4.10 -1.28
C LYS A 117 12.29 2.83 -0.45
N ILE A 118 13.05 1.88 -1.01
CA ILE A 118 13.50 0.67 -0.32
C ILE A 118 15.02 0.58 -0.45
N ASP A 119 15.75 0.69 0.67
CA ASP A 119 17.21 0.63 0.73
C ASP A 119 17.70 -0.65 1.41
N ASP A 120 18.71 -1.32 0.86
CA ASP A 120 19.45 -2.38 1.59
C ASP A 120 20.31 -1.72 2.66
N VAL A 121 19.98 -1.96 3.92
CA VAL A 121 20.69 -1.43 5.09
C VAL A 121 21.35 -2.53 5.92
N THR A 122 21.58 -3.68 5.30
CA THR A 122 22.10 -4.88 5.97
C THR A 122 23.40 -4.60 6.72
N ASP A 123 24.37 -3.93 6.10
CA ASP A 123 25.66 -3.68 6.73
C ASP A 123 25.57 -2.67 7.89
N TYR A 124 24.70 -1.68 7.76
CA TYR A 124 24.39 -0.74 8.85
C TYR A 124 23.82 -1.48 10.06
N VAL A 125 22.75 -2.29 9.85
CA VAL A 125 22.12 -3.03 10.96
C VAL A 125 23.10 -4.01 11.59
N ARG A 126 23.86 -4.75 10.80
CA ARG A 126 24.88 -5.67 11.33
C ARG A 126 25.94 -4.96 12.17
N THR A 127 26.30 -3.74 11.80
CA THR A 127 27.26 -2.92 12.57
C THR A 127 26.66 -2.52 13.92
N GLU A 128 25.40 -2.13 13.94
CA GLU A 128 24.70 -1.78 15.20
C GLU A 128 24.48 -3.01 16.10
N LEU A 129 24.13 -4.16 15.52
CA LEU A 129 23.94 -5.40 16.26
C LEU A 129 25.23 -5.89 16.96
N LYS A 130 26.42 -5.62 16.40
CA LYS A 130 27.69 -5.97 17.05
C LYS A 130 27.94 -5.22 18.35
N LYS A 131 27.21 -4.14 18.62
CA LYS A 131 27.29 -3.38 19.89
C LYS A 131 26.50 -4.04 21.02
N ILE A 132 25.64 -5.00 20.70
CA ILE A 132 24.85 -5.73 21.67
C ILE A 132 25.71 -6.83 22.30
N THR A 133 25.84 -6.80 23.62
CA THR A 133 26.71 -7.72 24.36
C THR A 133 26.00 -9.02 24.81
N ASP A 134 24.65 -9.02 24.83
CA ASP A 134 23.89 -10.21 25.20
C ASP A 134 23.84 -11.21 24.03
N PRO A 135 24.47 -12.40 24.18
CA PRO A 135 24.49 -13.41 23.12
C PRO A 135 23.12 -14.02 22.82
N ASN A 136 22.15 -13.90 23.73
CA ASN A 136 20.80 -14.41 23.56
C ASN A 136 19.80 -13.34 23.07
N SER A 137 20.30 -12.15 22.72
CA SER A 137 19.47 -11.06 22.26
C SER A 137 18.78 -11.41 20.94
N MET A 138 17.48 -11.16 20.86
CA MET A 138 16.65 -11.29 19.66
C MET A 138 16.44 -9.95 18.95
N GLU A 139 17.22 -8.93 19.26
CA GLU A 139 17.08 -7.58 18.69
C GLU A 139 17.22 -7.54 17.17
N PHE A 140 17.93 -8.53 16.59
CA PHE A 140 18.05 -8.67 15.13
C PHE A 140 16.72 -8.95 14.41
N LEU A 141 15.66 -9.35 15.13
CA LEU A 141 14.28 -9.52 14.63
C LEU A 141 13.29 -8.56 15.30
N SER A 142 13.72 -7.81 16.30
CA SER A 142 12.86 -6.90 17.07
C SER A 142 12.42 -5.70 16.22
N ALA A 143 11.13 -5.61 15.89
CA ALA A 143 10.58 -4.47 15.16
C ALA A 143 10.83 -3.14 15.89
N LYS A 144 10.75 -3.12 17.23
CA LYS A 144 11.01 -1.94 18.04
C LYS A 144 12.45 -1.45 17.89
N TYR A 145 13.41 -2.37 18.02
CA TYR A 145 14.83 -2.06 17.87
C TYR A 145 15.16 -1.59 16.45
N LEU A 146 14.73 -2.36 15.44
CA LEU A 146 14.99 -2.06 14.03
C LEU A 146 14.38 -0.71 13.62
N ASN A 147 13.17 -0.38 14.09
CA ASN A 147 12.55 0.92 13.81
C ASN A 147 13.25 2.06 14.55
N GLY A 148 13.85 1.80 15.72
CA GLY A 148 14.76 2.74 16.38
C GLY A 148 15.99 3.04 15.51
N LEU A 149 16.59 2.00 14.94
CA LEU A 149 17.74 2.16 14.01
C LEU A 149 17.35 2.91 12.73
N ALA A 150 16.14 2.66 12.20
CA ALA A 150 15.64 3.40 11.03
C ALA A 150 15.58 4.91 11.29
N LYS A 151 14.97 5.31 12.41
CA LYS A 151 14.87 6.72 12.82
C LYS A 151 16.25 7.33 13.08
N ALA A 152 17.14 6.62 13.76
CA ALA A 152 18.50 7.08 14.01
C ALA A 152 19.29 7.29 12.70
N LYS A 153 19.09 6.40 11.70
CA LYS A 153 19.78 6.48 10.40
C LYS A 153 19.38 7.72 9.61
N VAL A 154 18.11 8.07 9.55
CA VAL A 154 17.63 9.24 8.80
C VAL A 154 17.79 10.54 9.59
N GLY A 155 17.74 10.46 10.92
CA GLY A 155 17.83 11.59 11.83
C GLY A 155 16.50 12.33 12.03
N GLU A 156 16.34 12.95 13.20
CA GLU A 156 15.12 13.68 13.56
C GLU A 156 14.85 14.87 12.65
N LYS A 157 15.91 15.58 12.25
CA LYS A 157 15.78 16.73 11.35
C LYS A 157 15.14 16.33 10.02
N PHE A 158 15.54 15.20 9.43
CA PHE A 158 14.93 14.72 8.19
C PHE A 158 13.42 14.48 8.36
N LEU A 159 12.99 13.85 9.47
CA LEU A 159 11.58 13.58 9.72
C LEU A 159 10.77 14.86 9.98
N GLN A 160 11.37 15.86 10.62
CA GLN A 160 10.74 17.17 10.83
C GLN A 160 10.58 17.96 9.51
N ASP A 161 11.61 17.92 8.66
CA ASP A 161 11.60 18.61 7.37
C ASP A 161 10.70 17.91 6.32
N ASN A 162 10.30 16.65 6.57
CA ASN A 162 9.47 15.84 5.68
C ASN A 162 8.23 15.30 6.42
N PRO A 163 7.24 16.13 6.72
CA PRO A 163 6.04 15.72 7.43
C PRO A 163 5.30 14.60 6.67
N GLY A 164 4.71 13.66 7.42
CA GLY A 164 4.05 12.48 6.87
C GLY A 164 5.01 11.40 6.36
N THR A 165 6.33 11.58 6.52
CA THR A 165 7.30 10.53 6.21
C THR A 165 7.48 9.60 7.40
N GLU A 166 7.40 8.30 7.13
CA GLU A 166 7.70 7.24 8.08
C GLU A 166 8.85 6.37 7.54
N VAL A 167 9.67 5.86 8.47
CA VAL A 167 10.74 4.92 8.15
C VAL A 167 10.64 3.68 9.02
N GLU A 168 10.86 2.52 8.42
CA GLU A 168 10.95 1.26 9.16
C GLU A 168 12.03 0.37 8.54
N ILE A 169 12.71 -0.42 9.38
CA ILE A 169 13.60 -1.49 8.93
C ILE A 169 12.92 -2.83 9.19
N LYS A 170 12.90 -3.69 8.17
CA LYS A 170 12.42 -5.06 8.26
C LYS A 170 13.55 -6.06 8.04
N ALA A 171 13.57 -7.09 8.89
CA ALA A 171 14.43 -8.23 8.72
C ALA A 171 13.82 -9.20 7.69
N PHE A 172 14.63 -9.64 6.74
CA PHE A 172 14.30 -10.64 5.74
C PHE A 172 15.19 -11.86 5.88
N TYR A 173 14.70 -13.01 5.43
CA TYR A 173 15.42 -14.27 5.42
C TYR A 173 16.01 -14.62 6.80
N GLY A 174 15.18 -14.49 7.85
CA GLY A 174 15.60 -14.78 9.22
C GLY A 174 16.69 -13.85 9.78
N GLY A 175 16.76 -12.60 9.30
CA GLY A 175 17.77 -11.63 9.73
C GLY A 175 19.07 -11.66 8.90
N ASN A 176 19.06 -12.37 7.77
CA ASN A 176 20.19 -12.38 6.86
C ASN A 176 20.29 -11.10 5.99
N LYS A 177 19.17 -10.41 5.81
CA LYS A 177 19.06 -9.14 5.10
C LYS A 177 18.16 -8.17 5.84
N TYR A 178 18.43 -6.88 5.68
CA TYR A 178 17.62 -5.81 6.26
C TYR A 178 17.36 -4.75 5.22
N TYR A 179 16.08 -4.42 5.05
CA TYR A 179 15.66 -3.35 4.13
C TYR A 179 14.95 -2.25 4.89
N MET A 180 15.34 -1.01 4.61
CA MET A 180 14.69 0.18 5.14
C MET A 180 13.67 0.67 4.12
N PHE A 181 12.44 0.81 4.58
CA PHE A 181 11.33 1.37 3.81
C PHE A 181 11.13 2.81 4.25
N THR A 182 11.27 3.74 3.33
CA THR A 182 10.81 5.12 3.48
C THR A 182 9.44 5.23 2.85
N LYS A 183 8.48 5.78 3.58
CA LYS A 183 7.07 5.81 3.21
C LYS A 183 6.51 7.22 3.37
N LYS A 184 5.55 7.59 2.50
CA LYS A 184 4.71 8.79 2.68
C LYS A 184 3.31 8.38 3.08
N VAL A 185 2.81 8.95 4.17
CA VAL A 185 1.52 8.62 4.78
C VAL A 185 0.58 9.81 4.67
N TYR A 186 -0.45 9.67 3.86
CA TYR A 186 -1.50 10.67 3.70
C TYR A 186 -2.68 10.33 4.60
N SER A 187 -3.21 11.32 5.32
CA SER A 187 -4.29 11.16 6.30
C SER A 187 -5.60 11.86 5.92
N ASP A 188 -5.61 12.71 4.89
CA ASP A 188 -6.86 13.20 4.31
C ASP A 188 -7.29 12.27 3.17
N VAL A 189 -8.11 11.28 3.54
CA VAL A 189 -8.63 10.26 2.64
C VAL A 189 -10.15 10.32 2.69
N ARG A 190 -10.79 10.55 1.53
CA ARG A 190 -12.23 10.75 1.44
C ARG A 190 -12.90 9.64 0.65
N LEU A 191 -14.07 9.19 1.10
CA LEU A 191 -14.90 8.23 0.38
C LEU A 191 -15.55 8.92 -0.81
N VAL A 192 -15.32 8.36 -2.00
CA VAL A 192 -15.86 8.85 -3.28
C VAL A 192 -17.05 8.02 -3.73
N GLY A 193 -16.96 6.71 -3.56
CA GLY A 193 -18.05 5.84 -3.95
C GLY A 193 -17.87 4.40 -3.52
N ALA A 194 -19.00 3.74 -3.33
CA ALA A 194 -19.07 2.31 -3.11
C ALA A 194 -20.45 1.78 -3.55
N PRO A 195 -20.52 0.59 -4.17
CA PRO A 195 -21.78 -0.04 -4.46
C PRO A 195 -22.48 -0.47 -3.17
N PRO A 196 -23.80 -0.77 -3.21
CA PRO A 196 -24.47 -1.44 -2.13
C PRO A 196 -23.75 -2.72 -1.67
N SER A 197 -23.82 -3.05 -0.39
CA SER A 197 -23.21 -4.28 0.14
C SER A 197 -23.78 -5.55 -0.51
N SER A 198 -25.00 -5.50 -1.04
CA SER A 198 -25.59 -6.57 -1.84
C SER A 198 -24.80 -6.89 -3.13
N ILE A 199 -24.03 -5.94 -3.63
CA ILE A 199 -23.10 -6.11 -4.76
C ILE A 199 -21.69 -6.30 -4.24
N GLY A 200 -21.24 -5.44 -3.32
CA GLY A 200 -19.87 -5.45 -2.77
C GLY A 200 -19.54 -6.74 -2.03
N LYS A 201 -20.54 -7.40 -1.46
CA LYS A 201 -20.42 -8.69 -0.77
C LYS A 201 -21.40 -9.72 -1.33
N PHE A 202 -21.64 -9.72 -2.63
CA PHE A 202 -22.53 -10.67 -3.29
C PHE A 202 -22.07 -12.11 -3.06
N GLY A 203 -23.01 -12.98 -2.62
CA GLY A 203 -22.72 -14.38 -2.32
C GLY A 203 -21.95 -14.60 -1.02
N ALA A 204 -21.65 -13.54 -0.27
CA ALA A 204 -20.90 -13.56 0.99
C ALA A 204 -19.59 -14.36 0.86
N ASP A 205 -19.20 -15.08 1.92
CA ASP A 205 -17.94 -15.84 1.92
C ASP A 205 -18.01 -17.10 1.03
N THR A 206 -19.21 -17.63 0.79
CA THR A 206 -19.42 -18.83 -0.03
C THR A 206 -19.01 -18.60 -1.49
N ASP A 207 -19.37 -17.46 -2.07
CA ASP A 207 -19.11 -17.16 -3.49
C ASP A 207 -17.86 -16.29 -3.70
N ASN A 208 -17.17 -15.89 -2.64
CA ASN A 208 -16.08 -14.91 -2.71
C ASN A 208 -14.92 -15.34 -3.64
N TRP A 209 -14.66 -16.64 -3.74
CA TRP A 209 -13.58 -17.18 -4.59
C TRP A 209 -14.08 -18.12 -5.68
N MET A 210 -15.38 -18.16 -5.93
CA MET A 210 -15.95 -19.01 -6.96
C MET A 210 -15.94 -18.35 -8.34
N TRP A 211 -15.81 -19.15 -9.35
CA TRP A 211 -15.95 -18.74 -10.75
C TRP A 211 -17.29 -19.28 -11.31
N PRO A 212 -18.05 -18.46 -12.06
CA PRO A 212 -17.81 -17.05 -12.37
C PRO A 212 -18.05 -16.11 -11.17
N ARG A 213 -17.24 -15.03 -11.09
CA ARG A 213 -17.36 -14.00 -10.06
C ARG A 213 -18.53 -13.07 -10.37
N HIS A 214 -19.43 -12.91 -9.39
CA HIS A 214 -20.55 -11.96 -9.44
C HIS A 214 -20.40 -10.82 -8.42
N THR A 215 -19.43 -10.94 -7.52
CA THR A 215 -19.17 -9.94 -6.48
C THR A 215 -18.49 -8.71 -7.10
N GLY A 216 -19.07 -7.54 -6.88
CA GLY A 216 -18.47 -6.24 -7.18
C GLY A 216 -17.79 -5.67 -5.93
N ASP A 217 -16.76 -6.38 -5.43
CA ASP A 217 -16.05 -6.01 -4.20
C ASP A 217 -15.06 -4.88 -4.47
N PHE A 218 -15.58 -3.66 -4.64
CA PHE A 218 -14.78 -2.46 -4.84
C PHE A 218 -15.32 -1.26 -4.07
N SER A 219 -14.46 -0.32 -3.77
CA SER A 219 -14.78 1.02 -3.30
C SER A 219 -13.75 2.03 -3.79
N LEU A 220 -14.17 3.28 -3.89
CA LEU A 220 -13.38 4.39 -4.39
C LEU A 220 -13.16 5.41 -3.28
N PHE A 221 -11.91 5.81 -3.14
CA PHE A 221 -11.49 6.87 -2.23
C PHE A 221 -10.65 7.89 -2.98
N ARG A 222 -10.45 9.05 -2.39
CA ARG A 222 -9.51 10.04 -2.91
C ARG A 222 -8.56 10.50 -1.82
N VAL A 223 -7.29 10.55 -2.18
CA VAL A 223 -6.23 11.10 -1.34
C VAL A 223 -6.12 12.60 -1.59
N TYR A 224 -6.07 13.36 -0.53
CA TYR A 224 -5.87 14.80 -0.55
C TYR A 224 -4.54 15.16 0.12
N ALA A 225 -3.96 16.26 -0.31
CA ALA A 225 -2.69 16.81 0.14
C ALA A 225 -2.81 18.32 0.33
N ASP A 226 -1.80 18.95 0.92
CA ASP A 226 -1.68 20.40 0.87
C ASP A 226 -1.45 20.90 -0.57
N ALA A 227 -1.44 22.22 -0.77
CA ALA A 227 -1.24 22.83 -2.09
C ALA A 227 0.11 22.50 -2.74
N ASN A 228 1.07 21.95 -1.98
CA ASN A 228 2.40 21.55 -2.45
C ASN A 228 2.52 20.03 -2.67
N GLY A 229 1.42 19.27 -2.46
CA GLY A 229 1.41 17.82 -2.57
C GLY A 229 1.94 17.08 -1.34
N ASN A 230 2.15 17.75 -0.21
CA ASN A 230 2.62 17.12 1.01
C ASN A 230 1.47 16.51 1.81
N PRO A 231 1.73 15.43 2.56
CA PRO A 231 0.79 14.90 3.53
C PRO A 231 0.35 15.98 4.53
N ALA A 232 -0.96 16.13 4.69
CA ALA A 232 -1.56 17.09 5.61
C ALA A 232 -2.77 16.47 6.31
N PRO A 233 -3.13 16.91 7.53
CA PRO A 233 -4.42 16.60 8.13
C PRO A 233 -5.56 17.12 7.24
N TYR A 234 -6.76 16.57 7.46
CA TYR A 234 -7.95 17.05 6.75
C TYR A 234 -8.09 18.58 6.82
N SER A 235 -8.30 19.18 5.67
CA SER A 235 -8.65 20.59 5.51
C SER A 235 -9.52 20.78 4.26
N GLU A 236 -10.45 21.72 4.32
CA GLU A 236 -11.24 22.12 3.14
C GLU A 236 -10.39 22.74 2.04
N THR A 237 -9.20 23.22 2.38
CA THR A 237 -8.24 23.82 1.43
C THR A 237 -7.31 22.80 0.79
N ASN A 238 -7.33 21.55 1.24
CA ASN A 238 -6.53 20.49 0.63
C ASN A 238 -7.03 20.21 -0.79
N VAL A 239 -6.09 19.83 -1.64
CA VAL A 239 -6.34 19.51 -3.05
C VAL A 239 -6.10 18.02 -3.29
N PRO A 240 -6.73 17.42 -4.31
CA PRO A 240 -6.40 16.06 -4.72
C PRO A 240 -4.91 15.89 -5.01
N LEU A 241 -4.36 14.77 -4.52
CA LEU A 241 -2.95 14.42 -4.70
C LEU A 241 -2.61 14.21 -6.18
#